data_39e1ba3a5131458978c840871bcb4341
#
_entry.id   39e1ba3a5131458978c840871bcb4341
#
_cell.length_a   1.000
_cell.length_b   1.000
_cell.length_c   1.000
_cell.angle_alpha   90.00
_cell.angle_beta   90.00
_cell.angle_gamma   90.00
#
_symmetry.space_group_name_H-M   'P 1'
#
loop_
_entity.id
_entity.type
_entity.pdbx_description
1 polymer ?
#
loop_
_entity_poly.entity_id
_entity_poly.type
_entity_poly.pdbx_seq_one_letter_code
_entity_poly.pdbx_strand_id
1 'polypeptide(L)'
;MASNEKTRYKAIIADHTYTIIGQESKQHMDLVTKIVNEQLAEIKHLSPQTDTEQASVLLAINAISDQLKKQEYALKLEKQVADLKQKTIRLAELENRVR
;
A
#
# COMPACT_ATOMS: atom_id res chain seq x y z
N MET A 1 -14.56 -14.19 15.53
CA MET A 1 -15.26 -14.94 14.81
C MET A 1 -15.24 -14.77 13.34
N ALA A 2 -16.09 -13.99 12.77
CA ALA A 2 -16.14 -13.82 11.33
C ALA A 2 -14.84 -13.32 10.72
N SER A 3 -13.99 -12.70 11.51
CA SER A 3 -12.73 -12.11 11.02
C SER A 3 -11.74 -13.13 10.47
N ASN A 4 -11.93 -14.45 10.81
CA ASN A 4 -11.05 -15.49 10.31
C ASN A 4 -11.61 -16.21 9.09
N GLU A 5 -12.81 -15.87 8.67
CA GLU A 5 -13.42 -16.51 7.52
C GLU A 5 -12.89 -15.89 6.24
N LYS A 6 -12.52 -16.76 5.30
CA LYS A 6 -12.11 -16.31 3.98
C LYS A 6 -13.36 -16.15 3.11
N THR A 7 -13.40 -15.05 2.40
CA THR A 7 -14.47 -14.77 1.46
C THR A 7 -13.94 -14.83 0.04
N ARG A 8 -14.86 -15.07 -0.89
CA ARG A 8 -14.55 -15.04 -2.31
C ARG A 8 -14.97 -13.70 -2.87
N TYR A 9 -14.06 -13.07 -3.57
CA TYR A 9 -14.32 -11.82 -4.24
C TYR A 9 -14.08 -11.98 -5.74
N LYS A 10 -15.03 -11.56 -6.55
CA LYS A 10 -14.87 -11.59 -8.00
C LYS A 10 -14.45 -10.23 -8.50
N ALA A 11 -13.23 -10.15 -9.01
CA ALA A 11 -12.66 -8.92 -9.55
C ALA A 11 -12.66 -8.99 -11.07
N ILE A 12 -13.19 -7.94 -11.71
CA ILE A 12 -13.11 -7.82 -13.15
C ILE A 12 -11.96 -6.89 -13.47
N ILE A 13 -10.90 -7.45 -14.04
CA ILE A 13 -9.67 -6.72 -14.36
C ILE A 13 -9.36 -6.96 -15.83
N ALA A 14 -9.23 -5.89 -16.61
CA ALA A 14 -8.95 -5.96 -18.04
C ALA A 14 -9.92 -6.91 -18.74
N ASP A 15 -11.21 -6.81 -18.41
CA ASP A 15 -12.31 -7.60 -18.99
C ASP A 15 -12.30 -9.09 -18.65
N HIS A 16 -11.45 -9.51 -17.72
CA HIS A 16 -11.42 -10.88 -17.23
C HIS A 16 -11.87 -10.93 -15.79
N THR A 17 -12.58 -11.99 -15.42
CA THR A 17 -13.05 -12.20 -14.06
C THR A 17 -12.08 -13.09 -13.31
N TYR A 18 -11.64 -12.60 -12.17
CA TYR A 18 -10.75 -13.35 -11.27
C TYR A 18 -11.46 -13.57 -9.94
N THR A 19 -11.32 -14.76 -9.38
CA THR A 19 -11.83 -15.05 -8.04
C THR A 19 -10.67 -14.94 -7.06
N ILE A 20 -10.81 -14.01 -6.12
CA ILE A 20 -9.80 -13.77 -5.10
C ILE A 20 -10.35 -14.28 -3.78
N ILE A 21 -9.59 -15.11 -3.10
CA ILE A 21 -9.96 -15.66 -1.79
C ILE A 21 -9.10 -14.98 -0.75
N GLY A 22 -9.74 -14.35 0.22
CA GLY A 22 -9.01 -13.64 1.26
C GLY A 22 -9.94 -13.17 2.37
N GLN A 23 -9.37 -12.42 3.29
CA GLN A 23 -10.08 -11.89 4.46
C GLN A 23 -10.41 -10.42 4.34
N GLU A 24 -10.07 -9.81 3.21
CA GLU A 24 -10.31 -8.39 2.99
C GLU A 24 -11.80 -8.11 2.81
N SER A 25 -12.22 -6.90 3.19
CA SER A 25 -13.60 -6.50 2.99
C SER A 25 -13.92 -6.30 1.51
N LYS A 26 -15.21 -6.40 1.17
CA LYS A 26 -15.66 -6.13 -0.18
C LYS A 26 -15.31 -4.70 -0.59
N GLN A 27 -15.49 -3.74 0.31
CA GLN A 27 -15.19 -2.33 0.02
C GLN A 27 -13.71 -2.13 -0.30
N HIS A 28 -12.84 -2.77 0.47
CA HIS A 28 -11.41 -2.71 0.21
C HIS A 28 -11.07 -3.30 -1.16
N MET A 29 -11.64 -4.47 -1.48
CA MET A 29 -11.38 -5.14 -2.75
C MET A 29 -11.96 -4.39 -3.94
N ASP A 30 -13.10 -3.72 -3.77
CA ASP A 30 -13.66 -2.86 -4.81
C ASP A 30 -12.69 -1.72 -5.14
N LEU A 31 -12.11 -1.10 -4.13
CA LEU A 31 -11.15 -0.02 -4.32
C LEU A 31 -9.85 -0.53 -4.97
N VAL A 32 -9.33 -1.65 -4.51
CA VAL A 32 -8.13 -2.27 -5.08
C VAL A 32 -8.36 -2.56 -6.57
N THR A 33 -9.49 -3.17 -6.90
CA THR A 33 -9.83 -3.53 -8.28
C THR A 33 -9.93 -2.28 -9.16
N LYS A 34 -10.56 -1.24 -8.65
CA LYS A 34 -10.67 0.03 -9.37
C LYS A 34 -9.28 0.61 -9.67
N ILE A 35 -8.42 0.65 -8.67
CA ILE A 35 -7.07 1.21 -8.83
C ILE A 35 -6.25 0.39 -9.82
N VAL A 36 -6.32 -0.93 -9.74
CA VAL A 36 -5.62 -1.80 -10.68
C VAL A 36 -6.06 -1.52 -12.12
N ASN A 37 -7.38 -1.44 -12.35
CA ASN A 37 -7.89 -1.15 -13.69
C ASN A 37 -7.47 0.22 -14.20
N GLU A 38 -7.49 1.23 -13.34
CA GLU A 38 -7.06 2.58 -13.70
C GLU A 38 -5.58 2.60 -14.09
N GLN A 39 -4.74 1.92 -13.32
CA GLN A 39 -3.30 1.90 -13.60
C GLN A 39 -2.97 1.10 -14.85
N LEU A 40 -3.65 0.00 -15.09
CA LEU A 40 -3.47 -0.75 -16.33
C LEU A 40 -3.87 0.10 -17.55
N ALA A 41 -4.98 0.82 -17.45
CA ALA A 41 -5.43 1.69 -18.52
C ALA A 41 -4.42 2.82 -18.78
N GLU A 42 -3.85 3.38 -17.73
CA GLU A 42 -2.84 4.43 -17.84
C GLU A 42 -1.58 3.92 -18.54
N ILE A 43 -1.09 2.75 -18.16
CA ILE A 43 0.09 2.14 -18.77
C ILE A 43 -0.15 1.93 -20.26
N LYS A 44 -1.31 1.41 -20.63
CA LYS A 44 -1.67 1.19 -22.03
C LYS A 44 -1.83 2.48 -22.81
N HIS A 45 -2.32 3.53 -22.16
CA HIS A 45 -2.46 4.84 -22.77
C HIS A 45 -1.08 5.45 -23.09
N LEU A 46 -0.14 5.34 -22.14
CA LEU A 46 1.21 5.86 -22.31
C LEU A 46 2.02 5.02 -23.29
N SER A 47 1.74 3.74 -23.41
CA SER A 47 2.44 2.83 -24.30
C SER A 47 1.42 1.92 -24.99
N PRO A 48 0.79 2.40 -26.08
CA PRO A 48 -0.30 1.67 -26.73
C PRO A 48 0.09 0.29 -27.28
N GLN A 49 1.37 0.04 -27.48
CA GLN A 49 1.85 -1.25 -27.99
C GLN A 49 1.95 -2.31 -26.89
N THR A 50 1.80 -1.90 -25.63
CA THR A 50 1.90 -2.80 -24.50
C THR A 50 0.62 -3.63 -24.37
N ASP A 51 0.76 -4.95 -24.34
CA ASP A 51 -0.38 -5.83 -24.11
C ASP A 51 -0.70 -5.90 -22.60
N THR A 52 -1.79 -6.57 -22.26
CA THR A 52 -2.24 -6.66 -20.86
C THR A 52 -1.22 -7.38 -19.99
N GLU A 53 -0.59 -8.43 -20.49
CA GLU A 53 0.42 -9.16 -19.73
C GLU A 53 1.60 -8.27 -19.40
N GLN A 54 2.13 -7.56 -20.39
CA GLN A 54 3.25 -6.64 -20.17
C GLN A 54 2.87 -5.50 -19.24
N ALA A 55 1.68 -4.94 -19.42
CA ALA A 55 1.18 -3.88 -18.55
C ALA A 55 1.07 -4.36 -17.10
N SER A 56 0.63 -5.59 -16.90
CA SER A 56 0.51 -6.19 -15.58
C SER A 56 1.87 -6.35 -14.90
N VAL A 57 2.88 -6.75 -15.65
CA VAL A 57 4.25 -6.87 -15.11
C VAL A 57 4.77 -5.47 -14.71
N LEU A 58 4.56 -4.47 -15.55
CA LEU A 58 4.98 -3.11 -15.23
C LEU A 58 4.25 -2.57 -14.02
N LEU A 59 2.96 -2.86 -13.92
CA LEU A 59 2.17 -2.48 -12.74
C LEU A 59 2.74 -3.12 -11.47
N ALA A 60 3.08 -4.40 -11.53
CA ALA A 60 3.64 -5.10 -10.38
C ALA A 60 4.99 -4.48 -9.96
N ILE A 61 5.85 -4.16 -10.93
CA ILE A 61 7.13 -3.53 -10.64
C ILE A 61 6.93 -2.17 -9.98
N ASN A 62 6.03 -1.36 -10.52
CA ASN A 62 5.75 -0.04 -9.96
C ASN A 62 5.15 -0.15 -8.55
N ALA A 63 4.24 -1.09 -8.34
CA ALA A 63 3.62 -1.28 -7.02
C ALA A 63 4.64 -1.67 -5.97
N ILE A 64 5.55 -2.58 -6.29
CA ILE A 64 6.59 -3.00 -5.35
C ILE A 64 7.59 -1.88 -5.11
N SER A 65 7.97 -1.14 -6.16
CA SER A 65 8.85 0.01 -6.00
C SER A 65 8.23 1.05 -5.03
N ASP A 66 6.95 1.37 -5.22
CA ASP A 66 6.26 2.30 -4.34
C ASP A 66 6.15 1.78 -2.92
N GLN A 67 5.91 0.49 -2.75
CA GLN A 67 5.86 -0.15 -1.44
C GLN A 67 7.20 0.01 -0.71
N LEU A 68 8.30 -0.25 -1.39
CA LEU A 68 9.63 -0.10 -0.80
C LEU A 68 9.93 1.34 -0.40
N LYS A 69 9.55 2.29 -1.24
CA LYS A 69 9.73 3.72 -0.92
C LYS A 69 8.92 4.12 0.30
N LYS A 70 7.70 3.64 0.41
CA LYS A 70 6.84 3.92 1.56
C LYS A 70 7.37 3.29 2.83
N GLN A 71 7.95 2.08 2.74
CA GLN A 71 8.58 1.44 3.89
C GLN A 71 9.79 2.24 4.38
N GLU A 72 10.64 2.72 3.46
CA GLU A 72 11.77 3.56 3.83
C GLU A 72 11.32 4.84 4.52
N TYR A 73 10.28 5.46 3.99
CA TYR A 73 9.72 6.68 4.57
C TYR A 73 9.18 6.42 5.97
N ALA A 74 8.45 5.32 6.14
CA ALA A 74 7.90 4.93 7.44
C ALA A 74 9.02 4.72 8.47
N LEU A 75 10.10 4.05 8.07
CA LEU A 75 11.26 3.83 8.95
C LEU A 75 11.92 5.15 9.36
N LYS A 76 12.05 6.08 8.43
CA LYS A 76 12.59 7.42 8.74
C LYS A 76 11.69 8.16 9.73
N LEU A 77 10.39 8.10 9.54
CA LEU A 77 9.44 8.74 10.45
C LEU A 77 9.49 8.10 11.84
N GLU A 78 9.57 6.79 11.92
CA GLU A 78 9.68 6.08 13.19
C GLU A 78 10.94 6.52 13.96
N LYS A 79 12.05 6.65 13.24
CA LYS A 79 13.29 7.13 13.85
C LYS A 79 13.15 8.56 14.34
N GLN A 80 12.54 9.44 13.56
CA GLN A 80 12.30 10.82 13.96
C GLN A 80 11.44 10.91 15.20
N VAL A 81 10.38 10.09 15.25
CA VAL A 81 9.50 10.03 16.43
C VAL A 81 10.30 9.58 17.66
N ALA A 82 11.11 8.54 17.52
CA ALA A 82 11.92 8.04 18.63
C ALA A 82 12.92 9.12 19.12
N ASP A 83 13.55 9.83 18.20
CA ASP A 83 14.48 10.91 18.55
C ASP A 83 13.76 12.04 19.28
N LEU A 84 12.57 12.42 18.82
CA LEU A 84 11.78 13.46 19.48
C LEU A 84 11.35 13.05 20.88
N LYS A 85 10.97 11.80 21.07
CA LYS A 85 10.61 11.28 22.40
C LYS A 85 11.78 11.36 23.36
N GLN A 86 12.98 11.00 22.90
CA GLN A 86 14.18 11.09 23.72
C GLN A 86 14.49 12.53 24.12
N LYS A 87 14.37 13.47 23.18
CA LYS A 87 14.60 14.89 23.47
C LYS A 87 13.58 15.40 24.49
N THR A 88 12.33 15.00 24.36
CA THR A 88 11.28 15.39 25.32
C THR A 88 11.60 14.88 26.70
N ILE A 89 12.03 13.63 26.83
CA ILE A 89 12.40 13.03 28.12
C ILE A 89 13.58 13.80 28.74
N ARG A 90 14.61 14.13 27.96
CA ARG A 90 15.76 14.89 28.46
C ARG A 90 15.36 16.26 28.97
N LEU A 91 14.49 16.95 28.23
CA LEU A 91 14.01 18.27 28.68
C LEU A 91 13.25 18.17 29.99
N ALA A 92 12.41 17.15 30.13
CA ALA A 92 11.67 16.94 31.37
C ALA A 92 12.61 16.66 32.54
N GLU A 93 13.65 15.85 32.31
CA GLU A 93 14.66 15.57 33.34
C GLU A 93 15.42 16.81 33.75
N LEU A 94 15.80 17.65 32.77
CA LEU A 94 16.49 18.91 33.05
C LEU A 94 15.63 19.86 33.89
N GLU A 95 14.35 19.96 33.58
CA GLU A 95 13.42 20.77 34.37
C GLU A 95 13.37 20.30 35.81
N ASN A 96 13.33 18.99 36.03
CA ASN A 96 13.27 18.43 37.37
C ASN A 96 14.58 18.71 38.16
N ARG A 97 15.70 18.77 37.48
CA ARG A 97 16.98 19.06 38.13
C ARG A 97 17.12 20.52 38.54
N VAL A 98 16.53 21.40 37.77
CA VAL A 98 16.64 22.85 38.03
C VAL A 98 15.80 23.27 39.23
N ARG A 99 14.77 22.49 39.57
CA ARG A 99 13.96 22.76 40.73
C ARG A 99 14.70 22.34 41.99
#